data_be2fb02c8e83aa583ca6875fa9664a2f
#
_entry.id   be2fb02c8e83aa583ca6875fa9664a2f
#
_cell.length_a   1.000
_cell.length_b   1.000
_cell.length_c   1.000
_cell.angle_alpha   90.00
_cell.angle_beta   90.00
_cell.angle_gamma   90.00
#
_symmetry.space_group_name_H-M   'P 1'
#
loop_
_entity.id
_entity.type
_entity.pdbx_description
1 polymer ?
#
loop_
_entity_poly.entity_id
_entity_poly.type
_entity_poly.pdbx_seq_one_letter_code
_entity_poly.pdbx_strand_id
1 'polypeptide(L)'
;MYKTVLFDLDGTLLNTIDDLADSANRVCAAHGWPQYETAQYRYFVGNGIPKLVERFSPADCRSPAQLAATLAEFDQVYGAHMHDKTAPYPGIPELLARLKAAGVKMAVFSNKADEFARAVVARYFDADLFEIVRGALPDVPTLSLIHISEPT
;
A
#
# COMPACT_ATOMS: atom_id res chain seq x y z
N MET A 1 -0.82 -25.11 15.60
CA MET A 1 -1.58 -23.85 15.72
C MET A 1 -0.63 -22.67 15.49
N TYR A 2 -0.97 -21.78 14.57
CA TYR A 2 -0.18 -20.59 14.31
C TYR A 2 -0.35 -19.58 15.46
N LYS A 3 0.76 -19.06 15.96
CA LYS A 3 0.75 -18.08 17.05
C LYS A 3 0.82 -16.64 16.55
N THR A 4 1.26 -16.46 15.32
CA THR A 4 1.42 -15.14 14.71
C THR A 4 1.04 -15.21 13.23
N VAL A 5 0.31 -14.19 12.77
CA VAL A 5 -0.06 -14.04 11.36
C VAL A 5 0.47 -12.70 10.87
N LEU A 6 1.15 -12.73 9.72
CA LEU A 6 1.64 -11.54 9.05
C LEU A 6 0.73 -11.25 7.86
N PHE A 7 0.25 -10.02 7.78
CA PHE A 7 -0.63 -9.57 6.70
C PHE A 7 0.08 -8.56 5.81
N ASP A 8 -0.13 -8.69 4.51
CA ASP A 8 0.07 -7.57 3.59
C ASP A 8 -1.11 -6.61 3.72
N LEU A 9 -0.97 -5.41 3.21
CA LEU A 9 -1.97 -4.35 3.38
C LEU A 9 -2.80 -4.16 2.11
N ASP A 10 -2.19 -3.58 1.07
CA ASP A 10 -2.89 -3.27 -0.18
C ASP A 10 -3.29 -4.55 -0.91
N GLY A 11 -4.56 -4.70 -1.22
CA GLY A 11 -5.07 -5.87 -1.90
C GLY A 11 -5.28 -7.10 -1.01
N THR A 12 -5.01 -6.98 0.29
CA THR A 12 -5.19 -8.06 1.27
C THR A 12 -6.14 -7.62 2.38
N LEU A 13 -5.74 -6.70 3.22
CA LEU A 13 -6.60 -6.16 4.28
C LEU A 13 -7.50 -5.04 3.76
N LEU A 14 -6.98 -4.20 2.89
CA LEU A 14 -7.65 -3.01 2.39
C LEU A 14 -7.75 -3.04 0.87
N ASN A 15 -8.92 -2.65 0.37
CA ASN A 15 -9.12 -2.38 -1.04
C ASN A 15 -8.72 -0.93 -1.31
N THR A 16 -7.47 -0.73 -1.72
CA THR A 16 -6.87 0.59 -1.93
C THR A 16 -6.73 0.94 -3.42
N ILE A 17 -7.14 0.04 -4.31
CA ILE A 17 -6.83 0.16 -5.74
C ILE A 17 -7.46 1.40 -6.37
N ASP A 18 -8.69 1.74 -5.99
CA ASP A 18 -9.37 2.89 -6.58
C ASP A 18 -8.68 4.21 -6.23
N ASP A 19 -8.27 4.39 -4.98
CA ASP A 19 -7.58 5.61 -4.55
C ASP A 19 -6.18 5.70 -5.16
N LEU A 20 -5.49 4.58 -5.29
CA LEU A 20 -4.19 4.55 -5.98
C LEU A 20 -4.35 4.90 -7.46
N ALA A 21 -5.31 4.28 -8.14
CA ALA A 21 -5.57 4.52 -9.56
C ALA A 21 -6.01 5.95 -9.83
N ASP A 22 -6.93 6.46 -9.04
CA ASP A 22 -7.42 7.84 -9.18
C ASP A 22 -6.30 8.85 -8.95
N SER A 23 -5.45 8.62 -7.96
CA SER A 23 -4.31 9.50 -7.67
C SER A 23 -3.29 9.49 -8.81
N ALA A 24 -2.97 8.30 -9.34
CA ALA A 24 -2.06 8.19 -10.48
C ALA A 24 -2.63 8.88 -11.71
N ASN A 25 -3.92 8.70 -11.99
CA ASN A 25 -4.57 9.35 -13.13
C ASN A 25 -4.64 10.88 -12.98
N ARG A 26 -4.75 11.39 -11.75
CA ARG A 26 -4.65 12.84 -11.52
C ARG A 26 -3.27 13.38 -11.89
N VAL A 27 -2.22 12.65 -11.53
CA VAL A 27 -0.85 13.01 -11.93
C VAL A 27 -0.71 12.95 -13.45
N CYS A 28 -1.17 11.87 -14.06
CA CYS A 28 -1.12 11.72 -15.52
C CYS A 28 -1.86 12.85 -16.22
N ALA A 29 -3.05 13.21 -15.76
CA ALA A 29 -3.84 14.31 -16.34
C ALA A 29 -3.11 15.66 -16.25
N ALA A 30 -2.45 15.93 -15.13
CA ALA A 30 -1.69 17.18 -14.94
C ALA A 30 -0.54 17.30 -15.92
N HIS A 31 0.04 16.19 -16.36
CA HIS A 31 1.15 16.16 -17.33
C HIS A 31 0.69 15.93 -18.77
N GLY A 32 -0.59 15.73 -19.01
CA GLY A 32 -1.08 15.35 -20.32
C GLY A 32 -0.69 13.94 -20.75
N TRP A 33 -0.39 13.09 -19.81
CA TRP A 33 -0.01 11.68 -20.07
C TRP A 33 -1.25 10.81 -20.23
N PRO A 34 -1.12 9.65 -20.89
CA PRO A 34 -2.21 8.69 -20.97
C PRO A 34 -2.66 8.24 -19.56
N GLN A 35 -3.97 8.13 -19.39
CA GLN A 35 -4.57 7.59 -18.18
C GLN A 35 -4.94 6.13 -18.41
N TYR A 36 -5.01 5.37 -17.33
CA TYR A 36 -5.30 3.94 -17.39
C TYR A 36 -6.56 3.63 -16.59
N GLU A 37 -7.23 2.54 -16.96
CA GLU A 37 -8.36 2.04 -16.18
C GLU A 37 -7.88 1.37 -14.89
N THR A 38 -8.74 1.31 -13.87
CA THR A 38 -8.42 0.69 -12.59
C THR A 38 -7.91 -0.74 -12.74
N ALA A 39 -8.47 -1.51 -13.67
CA ALA A 39 -8.04 -2.88 -13.94
C ALA A 39 -6.56 -2.95 -14.33
N GLN A 40 -6.07 -1.97 -15.09
CA GLN A 40 -4.67 -1.91 -15.48
C GLN A 40 -3.76 -1.62 -14.28
N TYR A 41 -4.22 -0.76 -13.37
CA TYR A 41 -3.45 -0.44 -12.18
C TYR A 41 -3.21 -1.65 -11.26
N ARG A 42 -4.05 -2.66 -11.32
CA ARG A 42 -3.83 -3.90 -10.57
C ARG A 42 -2.53 -4.59 -10.94
N TYR A 43 -2.07 -4.40 -12.19
CA TYR A 43 -0.77 -4.92 -12.65
C TYR A 43 0.39 -3.99 -12.28
N PHE A 44 0.10 -2.72 -11.98
CA PHE A 44 1.12 -1.74 -11.64
C PHE A 44 1.45 -1.72 -10.14
N VAL A 45 0.53 -2.14 -9.29
CA VAL A 45 0.67 -2.11 -7.83
C VAL A 45 1.30 -3.41 -7.31
N GLY A 46 1.72 -3.39 -6.05
CA GLY A 46 2.22 -4.57 -5.34
C GLY A 46 3.73 -4.56 -5.10
N ASN A 47 4.48 -3.73 -5.81
CA ASN A 47 5.94 -3.62 -5.66
C ASN A 47 6.38 -2.27 -5.08
N GLY A 48 5.48 -1.58 -4.39
CA GLY A 48 5.72 -0.28 -3.80
C GLY A 48 5.37 0.88 -4.72
N ILE A 49 5.23 2.06 -4.14
CA ILE A 49 4.85 3.28 -4.85
C ILE A 49 5.87 3.69 -5.91
N PRO A 50 7.20 3.62 -5.67
CA PRO A 50 8.17 3.96 -6.72
C PRO A 50 7.98 3.15 -8.01
N LYS A 51 7.67 1.86 -7.90
CA LYS A 51 7.40 1.02 -9.07
C LYS A 51 6.07 1.38 -9.74
N LEU A 52 5.05 1.74 -8.98
CA LEU A 52 3.80 2.24 -9.52
C LEU A 52 4.05 3.50 -10.35
N VAL A 53 4.79 4.46 -9.81
CA VAL A 53 5.12 5.72 -10.50
C VAL A 53 5.87 5.44 -11.79
N GLU A 54 6.87 4.55 -11.77
CA GLU A 54 7.62 4.17 -12.97
C GLU A 54 6.68 3.59 -14.04
N ARG A 55 5.77 2.70 -13.63
CA ARG A 55 4.90 1.97 -14.54
C ARG A 55 3.84 2.85 -15.20
N PHE A 56 3.33 3.85 -14.50
CA PHE A 56 2.36 4.76 -15.14
C PHE A 56 3.02 5.92 -15.88
N SER A 57 4.28 6.21 -15.64
CA SER A 57 5.01 7.27 -16.36
C SER A 57 5.33 6.82 -17.78
N PRO A 58 5.23 7.73 -18.78
CA PRO A 58 5.67 7.41 -20.14
C PRO A 58 7.15 7.00 -20.18
N ALA A 59 7.50 6.16 -21.14
CA ALA A 59 8.85 5.61 -21.24
C ALA A 59 9.95 6.68 -21.35
N ASP A 60 9.65 7.81 -21.98
CA ASP A 60 10.58 8.94 -22.15
C ASP A 60 10.61 9.90 -20.96
N CYS A 61 9.85 9.60 -19.91
CA CYS A 61 9.74 10.41 -18.68
C CYS A 61 10.24 9.65 -17.44
N ARG A 62 11.14 8.71 -17.61
CA ARG A 62 11.60 7.80 -16.53
C ARG A 62 13.04 8.02 -16.11
N SER A 63 13.62 9.20 -16.35
CA SER A 63 14.95 9.49 -15.76
C SER A 63 14.85 9.51 -14.24
N PRO A 64 15.95 9.27 -13.50
CA PRO A 64 15.92 9.31 -12.04
C PRO A 64 15.34 10.61 -11.47
N ALA A 65 15.68 11.77 -12.06
CA ALA A 65 15.17 13.07 -11.64
C ALA A 65 13.66 13.20 -11.93
N GLN A 66 13.21 12.74 -13.08
CA GLN A 66 11.80 12.77 -13.45
C GLN A 66 10.97 11.86 -12.57
N LEU A 67 11.44 10.64 -12.30
CA LEU A 67 10.74 9.71 -11.42
C LEU A 67 10.66 10.24 -9.99
N ALA A 68 11.73 10.87 -9.49
CA ALA A 68 11.71 11.47 -8.16
C ALA A 68 10.68 12.61 -8.05
N ALA A 69 10.60 13.45 -9.07
CA ALA A 69 9.62 14.54 -9.11
C ALA A 69 8.19 14.01 -9.20
N THR A 70 7.96 13.01 -10.04
CA THR A 70 6.64 12.38 -10.20
C THR A 70 6.21 11.67 -8.92
N LEU A 71 7.16 11.01 -8.25
CA LEU A 71 6.89 10.35 -6.96
C LEU A 71 6.44 11.36 -5.90
N ALA A 72 7.13 12.50 -5.79
CA ALA A 72 6.76 13.54 -4.84
C ALA A 72 5.37 14.09 -5.13
N GLU A 73 5.05 14.30 -6.40
CA GLU A 73 3.72 14.75 -6.83
C GLU A 73 2.65 13.71 -6.51
N PHE A 74 2.92 12.45 -6.81
CA PHE A 74 2.00 11.35 -6.47
C PHE A 74 1.75 11.25 -4.97
N ASP A 75 2.81 11.33 -4.16
CA ASP A 75 2.67 11.26 -2.70
C ASP A 75 1.79 12.38 -2.16
N GLN A 76 1.91 13.56 -2.72
CA GLN A 76 1.07 14.70 -2.33
C GLN A 76 -0.40 14.46 -2.69
N VAL A 77 -0.67 14.00 -3.90
CA VAL A 77 -2.03 13.71 -4.37
C VAL A 77 -2.63 12.54 -3.58
N TYR A 78 -1.89 11.46 -3.45
CA TYR A 78 -2.37 10.28 -2.75
C TYR A 78 -2.60 10.56 -1.26
N GLY A 79 -1.72 11.30 -0.62
CA GLY A 79 -1.89 11.69 0.78
C GLY A 79 -3.20 12.45 1.03
N ALA A 80 -3.64 13.25 0.05
CA ALA A 80 -4.90 13.99 0.14
C ALA A 80 -6.14 13.14 -0.16
N HIS A 81 -5.99 12.03 -0.90
CA HIS A 81 -7.11 11.23 -1.40
C HIS A 81 -7.11 9.76 -0.97
N MET A 82 -6.19 9.37 -0.10
CA MET A 82 -5.98 7.96 0.26
C MET A 82 -7.14 7.30 1.02
N HIS A 83 -8.13 8.08 1.43
CA HIS A 83 -9.30 7.58 2.15
C HIS A 83 -10.61 7.80 1.39
N ASP A 84 -10.57 8.24 0.14
CA ASP A 84 -11.79 8.58 -0.60
C ASP A 84 -12.64 7.35 -0.89
N LYS A 85 -12.03 6.25 -1.29
CA LYS A 85 -12.71 5.01 -1.67
C LYS A 85 -12.15 3.78 -0.97
N THR A 86 -11.08 3.91 -0.22
CA THR A 86 -10.41 2.81 0.47
C THR A 86 -11.30 2.28 1.59
N ALA A 87 -11.37 0.97 1.70
CA ALA A 87 -12.09 0.28 2.76
C ALA A 87 -11.53 -1.12 2.97
N PRO A 88 -11.72 -1.71 4.16
CA PRO A 88 -11.41 -3.12 4.36
C PRO A 88 -12.24 -4.00 3.42
N TYR A 89 -11.65 -5.08 2.94
CA TYR A 89 -12.43 -6.06 2.19
C TYR A 89 -13.52 -6.66 3.07
N PRO A 90 -14.67 -7.07 2.49
CA PRO A 90 -15.73 -7.73 3.26
C PRO A 90 -15.19 -8.95 4.02
N GLY A 91 -15.56 -9.06 5.30
CA GLY A 91 -15.13 -10.15 6.15
C GLY A 91 -13.80 -9.94 6.87
N ILE A 92 -13.02 -8.93 6.50
CA ILE A 92 -11.72 -8.66 7.14
C ILE A 92 -11.89 -8.21 8.59
N PRO A 93 -12.73 -7.24 8.94
CA PRO A 93 -12.88 -6.86 10.35
C PRO A 93 -13.29 -8.03 11.23
N GLU A 94 -14.20 -8.86 10.76
CA GLU A 94 -14.66 -10.05 11.49
C GLU A 94 -13.55 -11.08 11.65
N LEU A 95 -12.76 -11.32 10.61
CA LEU A 95 -11.63 -12.23 10.67
C LEU A 95 -10.60 -11.77 11.70
N LEU A 96 -10.23 -10.51 11.69
CA LEU A 96 -9.25 -9.96 12.62
C LEU A 96 -9.75 -10.05 14.07
N ALA A 97 -11.03 -9.77 14.30
CA ALA A 97 -11.63 -9.91 15.62
C ALA A 97 -11.59 -11.35 16.11
N ARG A 98 -11.87 -12.32 15.24
CA ARG A 98 -11.83 -13.74 15.59
C ARG A 98 -10.42 -14.24 15.88
N LEU A 99 -9.44 -13.78 15.11
CA LEU A 99 -8.03 -14.11 15.35
C LEU A 99 -7.55 -13.54 16.68
N LYS A 100 -7.92 -12.31 16.99
CA LYS A 100 -7.58 -11.69 18.27
C LYS A 100 -8.20 -12.45 19.43
N ALA A 101 -9.47 -12.81 19.33
CA ALA A 101 -10.18 -13.57 20.36
C ALA A 101 -9.55 -14.96 20.57
N ALA A 102 -8.97 -15.54 19.53
CA ALA A 102 -8.26 -16.83 19.61
C ALA A 102 -6.82 -16.70 20.15
N GLY A 103 -6.38 -15.50 20.51
CA GLY A 103 -5.04 -15.27 21.05
C GLY A 103 -3.94 -15.24 20.00
N VAL A 104 -4.29 -15.10 18.72
CA VAL A 104 -3.31 -15.03 17.63
C VAL A 104 -2.76 -13.62 17.55
N LYS A 105 -1.43 -13.49 17.54
CA LYS A 105 -0.77 -12.21 17.34
C LYS A 105 -0.77 -11.85 15.87
N MET A 106 -0.98 -10.57 15.56
CA MET A 106 -1.08 -10.09 14.18
C MET A 106 -0.11 -8.95 13.94
N ALA A 107 0.46 -8.90 12.75
CA ALA A 107 1.34 -7.84 12.31
C ALA A 107 1.07 -7.51 10.85
N VAL A 108 1.34 -6.27 10.46
CA VAL A 108 1.22 -5.80 9.08
C VAL A 108 2.59 -5.42 8.56
N PHE A 109 2.96 -5.97 7.42
CA PHE A 109 4.16 -5.60 6.68
C PHE A 109 3.76 -5.29 5.24
N SER A 110 4.16 -4.14 4.73
CA SER A 110 3.73 -3.64 3.44
C SER A 110 4.87 -2.99 2.68
N ASN A 111 4.83 -3.06 1.36
CA ASN A 111 5.70 -2.28 0.49
C ASN A 111 5.26 -0.82 0.33
N LYS A 112 4.10 -0.45 0.86
CA LYS A 112 3.65 0.93 0.95
C LYS A 112 4.59 1.71 1.88
N ALA A 113 4.82 3.00 1.58
CA ALA A 113 5.62 3.85 2.45
C ALA A 113 5.13 3.77 3.90
N ASP A 114 6.05 3.69 4.86
CA ASP A 114 5.72 3.41 6.25
C ASP A 114 4.69 4.40 6.83
N GLU A 115 4.84 5.68 6.55
CA GLU A 115 3.89 6.69 7.05
C GLU A 115 2.48 6.49 6.51
N PHE A 116 2.35 6.11 5.23
CA PHE A 116 1.04 5.83 4.64
C PHE A 116 0.46 4.51 5.18
N ALA A 117 1.29 3.50 5.34
CA ALA A 117 0.84 2.21 5.89
C ALA A 117 0.27 2.39 7.30
N ARG A 118 0.98 3.11 8.16
CA ARG A 118 0.53 3.40 9.52
C ARG A 118 -0.75 4.24 9.53
N ALA A 119 -0.83 5.24 8.66
CA ALA A 119 -1.99 6.12 8.59
C ALA A 119 -3.26 5.37 8.17
N VAL A 120 -3.18 4.51 7.14
CA VAL A 120 -4.35 3.76 6.69
C VAL A 120 -4.76 2.69 7.70
N VAL A 121 -3.81 2.02 8.34
CA VAL A 121 -4.14 1.04 9.38
C VAL A 121 -4.83 1.73 10.55
N ALA A 122 -4.31 2.85 11.02
CA ALA A 122 -4.91 3.61 12.12
C ALA A 122 -6.32 4.12 11.78
N ARG A 123 -6.59 4.37 10.50
CA ARG A 123 -7.90 4.85 10.05
C ARG A 123 -8.98 3.78 10.11
N TYR A 124 -8.63 2.53 9.77
CA TYR A 124 -9.63 1.47 9.55
C TYR A 124 -9.64 0.40 10.63
N PHE A 125 -8.60 0.32 11.47
CA PHE A 125 -8.47 -0.74 12.47
C PHE A 125 -8.10 -0.17 13.83
N ASP A 126 -8.50 -0.88 14.88
CA ASP A 126 -8.15 -0.51 16.25
C ASP A 126 -6.64 -0.60 16.47
N ALA A 127 -6.09 0.33 17.27
CA ALA A 127 -4.65 0.42 17.51
C ALA A 127 -4.06 -0.82 18.15
N ASP A 128 -4.85 -1.59 18.88
CA ASP A 128 -4.40 -2.77 19.61
C ASP A 128 -4.55 -4.08 18.82
N LEU A 129 -5.06 -4.03 17.58
CA LEU A 129 -5.21 -5.23 16.74
C LEU A 129 -3.87 -5.79 16.28
N PHE A 130 -2.93 -4.92 15.96
CA PHE A 130 -1.64 -5.33 15.40
C PHE A 130 -0.51 -4.97 16.35
N GLU A 131 0.39 -5.92 16.60
CA GLU A 131 1.58 -5.66 17.41
C GLU A 131 2.59 -4.79 16.67
N ILE A 132 2.69 -4.97 15.35
CA ILE A 132 3.62 -4.23 14.50
C ILE A 132 2.87 -3.85 13.24
N VAL A 133 3.04 -2.59 12.82
CA VAL A 133 2.64 -2.11 11.50
C VAL A 133 3.88 -1.45 10.90
N ARG A 134 4.36 -1.99 9.79
CA ARG A 134 5.56 -1.50 9.14
C ARG A 134 5.40 -1.45 7.63
N GLY A 135 5.76 -0.31 7.06
CA GLY A 135 5.85 -0.11 5.63
C GLY A 135 7.30 0.04 5.18
N ALA A 136 7.47 0.44 3.93
CA ALA A 136 8.78 0.68 3.36
C ALA A 136 9.39 1.96 3.94
N LEU A 137 10.67 1.90 4.28
CA LEU A 137 11.46 3.03 4.74
C LEU A 137 12.50 3.40 3.67
N PRO A 138 12.85 4.71 3.52
CA PRO A 138 13.73 5.15 2.42
C PRO A 138 15.08 4.46 2.39
N ASP A 139 15.65 4.15 3.56
CA ASP A 139 17.00 3.61 3.69
C ASP A 139 17.04 2.10 3.97
N VAL A 140 15.88 1.44 3.85
CA VAL A 140 15.78 0.01 4.13
C VAL A 140 15.34 -0.71 2.85
N PRO A 141 16.00 -1.82 2.46
CA PRO A 141 15.55 -2.61 1.31
C PRO A 141 14.10 -3.05 1.46
N THR A 142 13.42 -3.21 0.33
CA THR A 142 12.05 -3.73 0.31
C THR A 142 11.99 -5.05 1.07
N LEU A 143 11.06 -5.12 2.02
CA LEU A 143 10.90 -6.33 2.82
C LEU A 143 10.33 -7.45 1.98
N SER A 144 10.98 -8.60 2.01
CA SER A 144 10.41 -9.84 1.48
C SER A 144 9.60 -10.51 2.58
N LEU A 145 8.34 -10.80 2.31
CA LEU A 145 7.49 -11.51 3.25
C LEU A 145 8.04 -12.89 3.58
N ILE A 146 8.81 -13.48 2.68
CA ILE A 146 9.44 -14.79 2.89
C ILE A 146 10.44 -14.73 4.04
N HIS A 147 11.24 -13.66 4.12
CA HIS A 147 12.21 -13.49 5.21
C HIS A 147 11.56 -13.23 6.57
N ILE A 148 10.36 -12.68 6.57
CA ILE A 148 9.63 -12.36 7.80
C ILE A 148 8.94 -13.60 8.36
N SER A 149 8.51 -14.51 7.51
CA SER A 149 7.77 -15.70 7.90
C SER A 149 8.66 -16.85 8.39
N GLU A 150 9.99 -16.76 8.24
CA GLU A 150 10.89 -17.79 8.73
C GLU A 150 11.04 -17.70 10.26
N PRO A 151 10.83 -18.79 10.99
CA PRO A 151 11.06 -18.78 12.43
C PRO A 151 12.54 -18.62 12.72
N THR A 152 12.86 -17.67 13.54
CA THR A 152 14.21 -17.47 14.02
C THR A 152 14.46 -18.28 15.28
#